data_cd33a417d373f7211d7375fd3aa8fd35
#
_entry.id   cd33a417d373f7211d7375fd3aa8fd35
#
_cell.length_a   1.000
_cell.length_b   1.000
_cell.length_c   1.000
_cell.angle_alpha   90.00
_cell.angle_beta   90.00
_cell.angle_gamma   90.00
#
_symmetry.space_group_name_H-M   'P 1'
#
loop_
_entity.id
_entity.type
_entity.pdbx_description
1 polymer ?
#
loop_
_entity_poly.entity_id
_entity_poly.type
_entity_poly.pdbx_seq_one_letter_code
_entity_poly.pdbx_strand_id
1 'polypeptide(L)'
;AYKFAEFKSIYPLQEIDQINPKHIFNQWVINEFQNLYQAIQQNYKNYYFHEVANQLYHFTWHTFCDWYIELSKNLLDSKEYRDETKYTFHLVFNSLLQLLHPIIPFVTEKLWSLNNNDILMTHQWDYKDIKIDQMSVSKSKDFIDFIEEYRSFEKLFDIKKDDKVLIYSNNNDLQNLFNQNKEVLEFLTRKELSSNPLSKGITLPFNKYDFVLE
;
A
#
# COMPACT_ATOMS: atom_id res chain seq x y z
N ALA A 1 4.56 11.09 3.28
CA ALA A 1 3.95 10.28 4.37
C ALA A 1 3.45 11.17 5.53
N TYR A 2 4.30 11.93 6.25
CA TYR A 2 3.89 12.71 7.44
C TYR A 2 2.74 13.70 7.16
N LYS A 3 2.86 14.56 6.13
CA LYS A 3 1.78 15.48 5.75
C LYS A 3 0.47 14.80 5.40
N PHE A 4 0.53 13.60 4.84
CA PHE A 4 -0.65 12.79 4.59
C PHE A 4 -1.29 12.31 5.91
N ALA A 5 -0.48 11.88 6.86
CA ALA A 5 -0.96 11.46 8.18
C ALA A 5 -1.64 12.60 8.95
N GLU A 6 -1.09 13.82 8.86
CA GLU A 6 -1.71 15.02 9.39
C GLU A 6 -3.07 15.31 8.72
N PHE A 7 -3.09 15.33 7.38
CA PHE A 7 -4.30 15.61 6.60
C PHE A 7 -5.43 14.61 6.87
N LYS A 8 -5.10 13.32 7.01
CA LYS A 8 -6.08 12.25 7.31
C LYS A 8 -6.35 12.06 8.80
N SER A 9 -5.81 12.93 9.67
CA SER A 9 -5.97 12.84 11.13
C SER A 9 -5.63 11.44 11.67
N ILE A 10 -4.51 10.88 11.20
CA ILE A 10 -4.02 9.60 11.69
C ILE A 10 -3.50 9.76 13.11
N TYR A 11 -2.91 10.91 13.43
CA TYR A 11 -2.39 11.26 14.75
C TYR A 11 -3.28 12.30 15.46
N PRO A 12 -3.32 12.31 16.81
CA PRO A 12 -2.76 11.30 17.70
C PRO A 12 -3.54 9.99 17.60
N LEU A 13 -2.83 8.87 17.70
CA LEU A 13 -3.50 7.59 17.95
C LEU A 13 -4.04 7.64 19.38
N GLN A 14 -5.35 7.59 19.54
CA GLN A 14 -5.93 7.13 20.78
C GLN A 14 -5.42 5.70 21.00
N GLU A 15 -5.22 5.27 22.27
CA GLU A 15 -4.79 3.92 22.61
C GLU A 15 -5.62 2.89 21.82
N ILE A 16 -5.13 2.55 20.63
CA ILE A 16 -5.73 1.50 19.83
C ILE A 16 -4.99 0.24 20.28
N ASP A 17 -5.70 -0.63 21.01
CA ASP A 17 -5.23 -1.99 21.29
C ASP A 17 -4.70 -2.63 20.01
N GLN A 18 -3.72 -3.53 20.13
CA GLN A 18 -3.11 -4.21 18.99
C GLN A 18 -4.19 -4.76 18.06
N ILE A 19 -4.51 -4.02 17.01
CA ILE A 19 -5.48 -4.44 15.99
C ILE A 19 -4.76 -5.45 15.10
N ASN A 20 -5.38 -6.60 14.89
CA ASN A 20 -4.95 -7.53 13.85
C ASN A 20 -5.58 -7.11 12.53
N PRO A 21 -4.83 -6.53 11.57
CA PRO A 21 -5.40 -6.02 10.34
C PRO A 21 -6.05 -7.13 9.52
N LYS A 22 -7.26 -6.88 9.02
CA LYS A 22 -8.04 -7.84 8.22
C LYS A 22 -8.02 -7.48 6.74
N HIS A 23 -7.96 -6.18 6.44
CA HIS A 23 -7.98 -5.73 5.05
C HIS A 23 -6.72 -6.15 4.31
N ILE A 24 -6.89 -6.63 3.07
CA ILE A 24 -5.79 -7.19 2.27
C ILE A 24 -4.62 -6.21 2.10
N PHE A 25 -4.88 -4.92 1.86
CA PHE A 25 -3.81 -3.92 1.65
C PHE A 25 -3.05 -3.60 2.94
N ASN A 26 -3.71 -3.64 4.09
CA ASN A 26 -3.06 -3.48 5.39
C ASN A 26 -2.16 -4.69 5.69
N GLN A 27 -2.62 -5.90 5.40
CA GLN A 27 -1.81 -7.11 5.53
C GLN A 27 -0.63 -7.12 4.56
N TRP A 28 -0.84 -6.68 3.31
CA TRP A 28 0.21 -6.61 2.31
C TRP A 28 1.36 -5.67 2.74
N VAL A 29 1.08 -4.44 3.17
CA VAL A 29 2.16 -3.51 3.55
C VAL A 29 2.92 -3.98 4.78
N ILE A 30 2.25 -4.63 5.74
CA ILE A 30 2.92 -5.23 6.89
C ILE A 30 3.83 -6.37 6.44
N ASN A 31 3.36 -7.25 5.55
CA ASN A 31 4.18 -8.33 4.99
C ASN A 31 5.41 -7.79 4.26
N GLU A 32 5.25 -6.76 3.41
CA GLU A 32 6.38 -6.14 2.71
C GLU A 32 7.36 -5.50 3.70
N PHE A 33 6.86 -4.89 4.78
CA PHE A 33 7.72 -4.35 5.84
C PHE A 33 8.46 -5.45 6.61
N GLN A 34 7.82 -6.58 6.92
CA GLN A 34 8.45 -7.72 7.59
C GLN A 34 9.58 -8.31 6.72
N ASN A 35 9.34 -8.46 5.42
CA ASN A 35 10.36 -8.91 4.48
C ASN A 35 11.55 -7.93 4.41
N LEU A 36 11.27 -6.62 4.36
CA LEU A 36 12.28 -5.57 4.42
C LEU A 36 13.11 -5.68 5.69
N TYR A 37 12.45 -5.80 6.83
CA TYR A 37 13.11 -5.90 8.13
C TYR A 37 14.11 -7.06 8.19
N GLN A 38 13.67 -8.25 7.77
CA GLN A 38 14.52 -9.45 7.73
C GLN A 38 15.72 -9.26 6.79
N ALA A 39 15.49 -8.70 5.60
CA ALA A 39 16.55 -8.44 4.63
C ALA A 39 17.59 -7.43 5.17
N ILE A 40 17.13 -6.36 5.83
CA ILE A 40 18.00 -5.35 6.45
C ILE A 40 18.84 -5.96 7.57
N GLN A 41 18.24 -6.79 8.44
CA GLN A 41 18.98 -7.48 9.50
C GLN A 41 20.10 -8.35 8.92
N GLN A 42 19.84 -9.06 7.84
CA GLN A 42 20.84 -9.88 7.16
C GLN A 42 21.94 -9.02 6.51
N ASN A 43 21.56 -7.90 5.87
CA ASN A 43 22.53 -7.00 5.23
C ASN A 43 23.43 -6.29 6.26
N TYR A 44 22.91 -5.90 7.42
CA TYR A 44 23.72 -5.37 8.52
C TYR A 44 24.73 -6.39 9.02
N LYS A 45 24.34 -7.65 9.20
CA LYS A 45 25.26 -8.73 9.62
C LYS A 45 26.41 -8.95 8.62
N ASN A 46 26.14 -8.71 7.33
CA ASN A 46 27.10 -8.86 6.24
C ASN A 46 27.85 -7.55 5.90
N TYR A 47 27.59 -6.46 6.63
CA TYR A 47 28.16 -5.13 6.38
C TYR A 47 27.80 -4.55 4.99
N TYR A 48 26.68 -4.96 4.39
CA TYR A 48 26.20 -4.46 3.09
C TYR A 48 25.35 -3.18 3.25
N PHE A 49 25.98 -2.12 3.78
CA PHE A 49 25.28 -0.88 4.12
C PHE A 49 24.63 -0.19 2.92
N HIS A 50 25.21 -0.33 1.74
CA HIS A 50 24.63 0.21 0.50
C HIS A 50 23.31 -0.48 0.14
N GLU A 51 23.20 -1.81 0.36
CA GLU A 51 21.95 -2.54 0.16
C GLU A 51 20.89 -2.13 1.18
N VAL A 52 21.29 -1.90 2.42
CA VAL A 52 20.36 -1.38 3.45
C VAL A 52 19.76 -0.04 2.99
N ALA A 53 20.59 0.90 2.55
CA ALA A 53 20.12 2.20 2.06
C ALA A 53 19.21 2.08 0.84
N ASN A 54 19.55 1.25 -0.13
CA ASN A 54 18.76 1.00 -1.33
C ASN A 54 17.39 0.39 -0.98
N GLN A 55 17.35 -0.63 -0.16
CA GLN A 55 16.11 -1.30 0.23
C GLN A 55 15.17 -0.38 1.01
N LEU A 56 15.72 0.41 1.95
CA LEU A 56 14.94 1.42 2.68
C LEU A 56 14.40 2.50 1.75
N TYR A 57 15.19 2.95 0.78
CA TYR A 57 14.75 3.91 -0.23
C TYR A 57 13.60 3.34 -1.06
N HIS A 58 13.76 2.14 -1.62
CA HIS A 58 12.74 1.50 -2.44
C HIS A 58 11.45 1.26 -1.67
N PHE A 59 11.53 0.73 -0.47
CA PHE A 59 10.33 0.54 0.34
C PHE A 59 9.62 1.85 0.66
N THR A 60 10.40 2.87 1.06
CA THR A 60 9.83 4.18 1.43
C THR A 60 9.09 4.83 0.27
N TRP A 61 9.70 4.87 -0.91
CA TRP A 61 9.11 5.53 -2.07
C TRP A 61 8.08 4.65 -2.77
N HIS A 62 8.46 3.48 -3.23
CA HIS A 62 7.60 2.68 -4.10
C HIS A 62 6.54 1.90 -3.32
N THR A 63 6.91 1.21 -2.24
CA THR A 63 5.93 0.41 -1.51
C THR A 63 5.02 1.28 -0.63
N PHE A 64 5.63 2.14 0.19
CA PHE A 64 4.86 2.89 1.19
C PHE A 64 4.22 4.15 0.61
N CYS A 65 5.01 5.03 -0.06
CA CYS A 65 4.48 6.31 -0.55
C CYS A 65 3.64 6.17 -1.83
N ASP A 66 4.13 5.43 -2.84
CA ASP A 66 3.45 5.35 -4.13
C ASP A 66 2.23 4.40 -4.08
N TRP A 67 2.33 3.30 -3.32
CA TRP A 67 1.25 2.31 -3.26
C TRP A 67 0.41 2.39 -2.00
N TYR A 68 1.02 2.17 -0.82
CA TYR A 68 0.21 2.03 0.39
C TYR A 68 -0.57 3.30 0.74
N ILE A 69 0.04 4.47 0.59
CA ILE A 69 -0.68 5.74 0.83
C ILE A 69 -1.87 5.88 -0.12
N GLU A 70 -1.72 5.57 -1.39
CA GLU A 70 -2.83 5.66 -2.35
C GLU A 70 -3.95 4.65 -2.03
N LEU A 71 -3.59 3.39 -1.78
CA LEU A 71 -4.54 2.34 -1.39
C LEU A 71 -5.27 2.66 -0.07
N SER A 72 -4.58 3.28 0.88
CA SER A 72 -5.14 3.60 2.20
C SER A 72 -6.14 4.76 2.21
N LYS A 73 -6.18 5.62 1.17
CA LYS A 73 -7.05 6.81 1.16
C LYS A 73 -8.52 6.45 1.38
N ASN A 74 -9.04 5.51 0.61
CA ASN A 74 -10.44 5.08 0.70
C ASN A 74 -10.69 4.28 1.99
N LEU A 75 -9.72 3.49 2.44
CA LEU A 75 -9.84 2.72 3.68
C LEU A 75 -9.93 3.64 4.91
N LEU A 76 -9.22 4.76 4.91
CA LEU A 76 -9.29 5.77 5.97
C LEU A 76 -10.63 6.51 5.99
N ASP A 77 -11.35 6.56 4.87
CA ASP A 77 -12.68 7.15 4.78
C ASP A 77 -13.79 6.13 5.13
N SER A 78 -13.48 4.82 5.08
CA SER A 78 -14.37 3.74 5.47
C SER A 78 -14.54 3.67 6.99
N LYS A 79 -15.78 3.45 7.47
CA LYS A 79 -16.04 3.24 8.90
C LYS A 79 -15.50 1.89 9.40
N GLU A 80 -15.46 0.90 8.53
CA GLU A 80 -15.05 -0.47 8.87
C GLU A 80 -13.54 -0.61 9.00
N TYR A 81 -12.77 0.02 8.08
CA TYR A 81 -11.33 -0.21 7.99
C TYR A 81 -10.47 0.96 8.48
N ARG A 82 -11.10 2.07 8.89
CA ARG A 82 -10.41 3.29 9.31
C ARG A 82 -9.39 3.04 10.42
N ASP A 83 -9.82 2.41 11.50
CA ASP A 83 -9.00 2.28 12.70
C ASP A 83 -7.85 1.29 12.49
N GLU A 84 -8.09 0.17 11.82
CA GLU A 84 -7.01 -0.76 11.46
C GLU A 84 -6.02 -0.12 10.48
N THR A 85 -6.50 0.73 9.56
CA THR A 85 -5.64 1.40 8.58
C THR A 85 -4.79 2.49 9.26
N LYS A 86 -5.36 3.25 10.20
CA LYS A 86 -4.60 4.19 11.04
C LYS A 86 -3.51 3.47 11.83
N TYR A 87 -3.87 2.36 12.49
CA TYR A 87 -2.93 1.54 13.24
C TYR A 87 -1.82 1.01 12.34
N THR A 88 -2.17 0.43 11.19
CA THR A 88 -1.18 -0.11 10.24
C THR A 88 -0.24 0.98 9.72
N PHE A 89 -0.78 2.13 9.37
CA PHE A 89 0.03 3.28 8.93
C PHE A 89 1.02 3.70 10.02
N HIS A 90 0.54 3.88 11.24
CA HIS A 90 1.37 4.25 12.39
C HIS A 90 2.47 3.22 12.64
N LEU A 91 2.11 1.94 12.69
CA LEU A 91 3.04 0.85 12.93
C LEU A 91 4.17 0.85 11.89
N VAL A 92 3.80 0.85 10.61
CA VAL A 92 4.79 0.79 9.52
C VAL A 92 5.62 2.07 9.45
N PHE A 93 4.98 3.24 9.59
CA PHE A 93 5.69 4.52 9.54
C PHE A 93 6.69 4.69 10.69
N ASN A 94 6.29 4.42 11.92
CA ASN A 94 7.19 4.52 13.07
C ASN A 94 8.33 3.51 13.00
N SER A 95 8.04 2.26 12.62
CA SER A 95 9.07 1.25 12.40
C SER A 95 10.04 1.63 11.28
N LEU A 96 9.53 2.28 10.22
CA LEU A 96 10.35 2.78 9.13
C LEU A 96 11.27 3.93 9.59
N LEU A 97 10.78 4.85 10.46
CA LEU A 97 11.62 5.88 11.06
C LEU A 97 12.77 5.28 11.87
N GLN A 98 12.51 4.22 12.61
CA GLN A 98 13.54 3.50 13.38
C GLN A 98 14.60 2.88 12.47
N LEU A 99 14.19 2.21 11.38
CA LEU A 99 15.11 1.62 10.40
C LEU A 99 15.95 2.65 9.65
N LEU A 100 15.37 3.81 9.35
CA LEU A 100 16.03 4.92 8.65
C LEU A 100 16.96 5.73 9.57
N HIS A 101 16.76 5.67 10.88
CA HIS A 101 17.46 6.53 11.83
C HIS A 101 19.00 6.45 11.75
N PRO A 102 19.63 5.26 11.60
CA PRO A 102 21.07 5.18 11.45
C PRO A 102 21.63 5.85 10.19
N ILE A 103 20.79 6.10 9.18
CA ILE A 103 21.18 6.68 7.87
C ILE A 103 20.87 8.17 7.81
N ILE A 104 19.69 8.57 8.27
CA ILE A 104 19.20 9.96 8.23
C ILE A 104 18.68 10.43 9.59
N PRO A 105 19.52 10.50 10.63
CA PRO A 105 19.09 10.66 12.02
C PRO A 105 18.32 11.98 12.26
N PHE A 106 18.72 13.10 11.67
CA PHE A 106 18.08 14.37 11.96
C PHE A 106 16.62 14.44 11.48
N VAL A 107 16.34 13.90 10.30
CA VAL A 107 14.97 13.91 9.74
C VAL A 107 14.08 12.95 10.50
N THR A 108 14.57 11.76 10.79
CA THR A 108 13.81 10.75 11.52
C THR A 108 13.54 11.15 12.95
N GLU A 109 14.51 11.73 13.66
CA GLU A 109 14.33 12.28 15.00
C GLU A 109 13.27 13.38 15.01
N LYS A 110 13.36 14.31 14.03
CA LYS A 110 12.38 15.39 13.93
C LYS A 110 10.97 14.87 13.68
N LEU A 111 10.80 13.89 12.78
CA LEU A 111 9.48 13.29 12.51
C LEU A 111 8.96 12.48 13.69
N TRP A 112 9.84 11.78 14.40
CA TRP A 112 9.50 11.03 15.61
C TRP A 112 8.98 11.93 16.72
N SER A 113 9.70 13.04 17.00
CA SER A 113 9.34 13.99 18.05
C SER A 113 8.02 14.73 17.84
N LEU A 114 7.42 14.65 16.65
CA LEU A 114 6.11 15.26 16.39
C LEU A 114 4.95 14.44 16.97
N ASN A 115 5.15 13.13 17.20
CA ASN A 115 4.09 12.23 17.64
C ASN A 115 4.47 11.38 18.87
N ASN A 116 5.74 11.43 19.30
CA ASN A 116 6.26 10.67 20.42
C ASN A 116 6.94 11.62 21.41
N ASN A 117 6.88 11.28 22.69
CA ASN A 117 7.45 12.11 23.77
C ASN A 117 8.88 11.73 24.17
N ASP A 118 9.43 10.69 23.56
CA ASP A 118 10.78 10.17 23.79
C ASP A 118 11.71 10.50 22.61
N ILE A 119 12.99 10.23 22.79
CA ILE A 119 14.02 10.43 21.77
C ILE A 119 14.22 9.13 20.99
N LEU A 120 14.09 9.17 19.66
CA LEU A 120 14.20 8.00 18.81
C LEU A 120 15.53 7.27 18.98
N MET A 121 16.64 7.99 19.13
CA MET A 121 17.98 7.41 19.35
C MET A 121 18.04 6.49 20.57
N THR A 122 17.25 6.78 21.61
CA THR A 122 17.22 6.00 22.85
C THR A 122 16.01 5.08 22.96
N HIS A 123 15.13 5.13 21.97
CA HIS A 123 13.93 4.31 21.93
C HIS A 123 14.31 2.83 21.73
N GLN A 124 13.82 1.99 22.62
CA GLN A 124 14.05 0.55 22.51
C GLN A 124 13.13 -0.03 21.44
N TRP A 125 13.73 -0.63 20.43
CA TRP A 125 12.97 -1.27 19.37
C TRP A 125 12.34 -2.58 19.85
N ASP A 126 11.02 -2.61 19.90
CA ASP A 126 10.22 -3.80 20.23
C ASP A 126 9.37 -4.19 19.01
N TYR A 127 10.06 -4.56 17.91
CA TYR A 127 9.36 -5.06 16.74
C TYR A 127 8.88 -6.49 16.97
N LYS A 128 7.58 -6.71 16.79
CA LYS A 128 6.94 -8.03 16.87
C LYS A 128 6.37 -8.39 15.51
N ASP A 129 6.66 -9.62 15.07
CA ASP A 129 6.04 -10.15 13.86
C ASP A 129 4.52 -10.25 14.05
N ILE A 130 3.79 -9.73 13.06
CA ILE A 130 2.34 -9.85 12.98
C ILE A 130 2.02 -11.02 12.07
N LYS A 131 1.10 -11.87 12.52
CA LYS A 131 0.64 -13.00 11.69
C LYS A 131 -0.15 -12.48 10.50
N ILE A 132 0.28 -12.82 9.30
CA ILE A 132 -0.29 -12.37 8.03
C ILE A 132 -0.88 -13.56 7.27
N ASP A 133 -2.05 -13.35 6.68
CA ASP A 133 -2.64 -14.30 5.73
C ASP A 133 -1.99 -14.12 4.35
N GLN A 134 -1.26 -15.13 3.91
CA GLN A 134 -0.54 -15.10 2.62
C GLN A 134 -1.50 -15.04 1.41
N MET A 135 -2.73 -15.49 1.55
CA MET A 135 -3.75 -15.35 0.51
C MET A 135 -4.12 -13.87 0.31
N SER A 136 -4.26 -13.12 1.38
CA SER A 136 -4.51 -11.68 1.35
C SER A 136 -3.36 -10.91 0.70
N VAL A 137 -2.12 -11.30 0.97
CA VAL A 137 -0.92 -10.73 0.32
C VAL A 137 -0.92 -10.99 -1.18
N SER A 138 -1.20 -12.24 -1.60
CA SER A 138 -1.30 -12.61 -3.02
C SER A 138 -2.37 -11.80 -3.74
N LYS A 139 -3.57 -11.71 -3.18
CA LYS A 139 -4.67 -10.90 -3.73
C LYS A 139 -4.30 -9.42 -3.88
N SER A 140 -3.57 -8.88 -2.91
CA SER A 140 -3.11 -7.48 -2.99
C SER A 140 -2.10 -7.28 -4.11
N LYS A 141 -1.19 -8.23 -4.33
CA LYS A 141 -0.24 -8.20 -5.45
C LYS A 141 -0.97 -8.30 -6.78
N ASP A 142 -1.93 -9.21 -6.93
CA ASP A 142 -2.75 -9.31 -8.14
C ASP A 142 -3.51 -8.00 -8.44
N PHE A 143 -4.00 -7.33 -7.40
CA PHE A 143 -4.67 -6.03 -7.54
C PHE A 143 -3.69 -4.92 -7.99
N ILE A 144 -2.52 -4.85 -7.38
CA ILE A 144 -1.46 -3.88 -7.72
C ILE A 144 -0.98 -4.10 -9.15
N ASP A 145 -0.67 -5.34 -9.51
CA ASP A 145 -0.26 -5.74 -10.85
C ASP A 145 -1.30 -5.30 -11.90
N PHE A 146 -2.59 -5.49 -11.58
CA PHE A 146 -3.66 -5.03 -12.47
C PHE A 146 -3.63 -3.51 -12.68
N ILE A 147 -3.46 -2.73 -11.61
CA ILE A 147 -3.39 -1.26 -11.73
C ILE A 147 -2.18 -0.81 -12.55
N GLU A 148 -1.03 -1.48 -12.40
CA GLU A 148 0.17 -1.19 -13.22
C GLU A 148 -0.06 -1.49 -14.70
N GLU A 149 -0.66 -2.64 -15.00
CA GLU A 149 -1.02 -3.02 -16.36
C GLU A 149 -2.06 -2.04 -16.96
N TYR A 150 -3.06 -1.65 -16.18
CA TYR A 150 -4.05 -0.67 -16.61
C TYR A 150 -3.41 0.69 -16.92
N ARG A 151 -2.50 1.19 -16.09
CA ARG A 151 -1.76 2.44 -16.36
C ARG A 151 -0.89 2.35 -17.61
N SER A 152 -0.32 1.18 -17.86
CA SER A 152 0.46 0.91 -19.07
C SER A 152 -0.45 0.90 -20.31
N PHE A 153 -1.63 0.30 -20.18
CA PHE A 153 -2.68 0.31 -21.19
C PHE A 153 -3.18 1.74 -21.51
N GLU A 154 -3.52 2.54 -20.48
CA GLU A 154 -3.92 3.94 -20.65
C GLU A 154 -2.89 4.73 -21.46
N LYS A 155 -1.61 4.56 -21.12
CA LYS A 155 -0.52 5.26 -21.78
C LYS A 155 -0.32 4.80 -23.24
N LEU A 156 -0.43 3.50 -23.49
CA LEU A 156 -0.21 2.93 -24.82
C LEU A 156 -1.29 3.36 -25.80
N PHE A 157 -2.54 3.39 -25.35
CA PHE A 157 -3.72 3.70 -26.18
C PHE A 157 -4.16 5.17 -26.07
N ASP A 158 -3.38 6.03 -25.41
CA ASP A 158 -3.70 7.46 -25.18
C ASP A 158 -5.11 7.68 -24.60
N ILE A 159 -5.52 6.79 -23.68
CA ILE A 159 -6.83 6.83 -23.05
C ILE A 159 -6.93 8.09 -22.18
N LYS A 160 -7.90 8.94 -22.47
CA LYS A 160 -8.13 10.17 -21.73
C LYS A 160 -9.07 9.94 -20.55
N LYS A 161 -9.02 10.86 -19.59
CA LYS A 161 -9.85 10.80 -18.39
C LYS A 161 -11.34 10.65 -18.69
N ASP A 162 -11.81 11.33 -19.75
CA ASP A 162 -13.23 11.38 -20.13
C ASP A 162 -13.66 10.19 -21.02
N ASP A 163 -12.72 9.37 -21.48
CA ASP A 163 -13.05 8.17 -22.26
C ASP A 163 -13.72 7.14 -21.37
N LYS A 164 -14.78 6.53 -21.90
CA LYS A 164 -15.49 5.46 -21.19
C LYS A 164 -14.77 4.15 -21.36
N VAL A 165 -14.08 3.74 -20.34
CA VAL A 165 -13.47 2.41 -20.23
C VAL A 165 -14.14 1.68 -19.08
N LEU A 166 -14.71 0.53 -19.38
CA LEU A 166 -15.28 -0.34 -18.36
C LEU A 166 -14.29 -1.47 -18.04
N ILE A 167 -14.05 -1.66 -16.77
CA ILE A 167 -13.17 -2.73 -16.28
C ILE A 167 -14.00 -3.95 -15.99
N TYR A 168 -13.67 -5.06 -16.62
CA TYR A 168 -14.30 -6.36 -16.39
C TYR A 168 -13.26 -7.47 -16.53
N SER A 169 -13.33 -8.47 -15.68
CA SER A 169 -12.48 -9.66 -15.79
C SER A 169 -13.30 -10.92 -16.00
N ASN A 170 -12.90 -11.72 -17.01
CA ASN A 170 -13.45 -13.06 -17.22
C ASN A 170 -12.98 -14.07 -16.16
N ASN A 171 -11.95 -13.74 -15.38
CA ASN A 171 -11.49 -14.52 -14.24
C ASN A 171 -12.37 -14.21 -13.03
N ASN A 172 -13.13 -15.18 -12.54
CA ASN A 172 -14.06 -15.00 -11.42
C ASN A 172 -13.36 -14.55 -10.13
N ASP A 173 -12.14 -15.02 -9.85
CA ASP A 173 -11.40 -14.66 -8.65
C ASP A 173 -10.95 -13.19 -8.70
N LEU A 174 -10.47 -12.75 -9.86
CA LEU A 174 -10.12 -11.34 -10.08
C LEU A 174 -11.35 -10.44 -10.07
N GLN A 175 -12.44 -10.86 -10.72
CA GLN A 175 -13.69 -10.08 -10.70
C GLN A 175 -14.25 -9.94 -9.28
N ASN A 176 -14.20 -11.00 -8.48
CA ASN A 176 -14.58 -10.94 -7.06
C ASN A 176 -13.66 -10.01 -6.25
N LEU A 177 -12.34 -10.06 -6.50
CA LEU A 177 -11.37 -9.17 -5.88
C LEU A 177 -11.67 -7.70 -6.22
N PHE A 178 -11.98 -7.42 -7.48
CA PHE A 178 -12.34 -6.06 -7.93
C PHE A 178 -13.66 -5.59 -7.31
N ASN A 179 -14.67 -6.44 -7.26
CA ASN A 179 -15.96 -6.11 -6.62
C ASN A 179 -15.80 -5.81 -5.13
N GLN A 180 -14.96 -6.58 -4.41
CA GLN A 180 -14.68 -6.35 -2.99
C GLN A 180 -13.91 -5.05 -2.73
N ASN A 181 -13.15 -4.57 -3.72
CA ASN A 181 -12.31 -3.36 -3.62
C ASN A 181 -12.73 -2.31 -4.65
N LYS A 182 -14.01 -2.27 -5.02
CA LYS A 182 -14.54 -1.43 -6.10
C LYS A 182 -14.19 0.04 -5.92
N GLU A 183 -14.40 0.60 -4.75
CA GLU A 183 -14.14 2.02 -4.47
C GLU A 183 -12.65 2.38 -4.65
N VAL A 184 -11.75 1.49 -4.23
CA VAL A 184 -10.30 1.68 -4.41
C VAL A 184 -9.93 1.56 -5.88
N LEU A 185 -10.49 0.58 -6.58
CA LEU A 185 -10.25 0.38 -8.00
C LEU A 185 -10.68 1.60 -8.82
N GLU A 186 -11.92 2.03 -8.67
CA GLU A 186 -12.49 3.18 -9.38
C GLU A 186 -11.76 4.48 -9.05
N PHE A 187 -11.30 4.63 -7.80
CA PHE A 187 -10.48 5.78 -7.40
C PHE A 187 -9.12 5.80 -8.12
N LEU A 188 -8.44 4.65 -8.21
CA LEU A 188 -7.09 4.56 -8.79
C LEU A 188 -7.09 4.60 -10.31
N THR A 189 -8.11 4.00 -10.94
CA THR A 189 -8.25 3.95 -12.40
C THR A 189 -9.05 5.13 -12.96
N ARG A 190 -9.87 5.77 -12.11
CA ARG A 190 -10.87 6.79 -12.52
C ARG A 190 -11.86 6.26 -13.55
N LYS A 191 -12.12 4.96 -13.51
CA LYS A 191 -13.01 4.24 -14.44
C LYS A 191 -13.99 3.39 -13.65
N GLU A 192 -15.14 3.12 -14.24
CA GLU A 192 -16.18 2.31 -13.61
C GLU A 192 -15.91 0.82 -13.75
N LEU A 193 -16.19 0.07 -12.68
CA LEU A 193 -16.15 -1.38 -12.68
C LEU A 193 -17.50 -1.92 -13.16
N SER A 194 -17.47 -2.73 -14.23
CA SER A 194 -18.66 -3.47 -14.67
C SER A 194 -18.80 -4.80 -13.94
N SER A 195 -20.01 -5.11 -13.50
CA SER A 195 -20.33 -6.40 -12.86
C SER A 195 -20.70 -7.49 -13.87
N ASN A 196 -20.94 -7.14 -15.13
CA ASN A 196 -21.36 -8.07 -16.16
C ASN A 196 -20.47 -7.98 -17.41
N PRO A 197 -20.33 -9.08 -18.17
CA PRO A 197 -19.71 -9.03 -19.50
C PRO A 197 -20.43 -8.03 -20.36
N LEU A 198 -19.69 -7.15 -21.00
CA LEU A 198 -20.27 -6.12 -21.84
C LEU A 198 -20.74 -6.72 -23.16
N SER A 199 -21.98 -6.43 -23.51
CA SER A 199 -22.57 -6.84 -24.79
C SER A 199 -22.23 -5.90 -25.96
N LYS A 200 -21.65 -4.73 -25.66
CA LYS A 200 -21.25 -3.71 -26.64
C LYS A 200 -19.94 -3.08 -26.20
N GLY A 201 -18.95 -3.09 -27.07
CA GLY A 201 -17.64 -2.51 -26.82
C GLY A 201 -16.54 -3.28 -27.55
N ILE A 202 -15.38 -2.66 -27.71
CA ILE A 202 -14.20 -3.31 -28.29
C ILE A 202 -13.39 -3.89 -27.14
N THR A 203 -13.31 -5.21 -27.06
CA THR A 203 -12.43 -5.88 -26.11
C THR A 203 -11.00 -5.81 -26.62
N LEU A 204 -10.11 -5.20 -25.84
CA LEU A 204 -8.69 -5.10 -26.11
C LEU A 204 -7.94 -6.00 -25.14
N PRO A 205 -7.42 -7.14 -25.60
CA PRO A 205 -6.54 -7.97 -24.78
C PRO A 205 -5.20 -7.24 -24.58
N PHE A 206 -4.79 -7.10 -23.33
CA PHE A 206 -3.53 -6.49 -22.96
C PHE A 206 -2.87 -7.32 -21.86
N ASN A 207 -1.76 -7.95 -22.21
CA ASN A 207 -1.07 -8.89 -21.36
C ASN A 207 -2.01 -10.00 -20.84
N LYS A 208 -2.27 -10.03 -19.53
CA LYS A 208 -3.14 -11.04 -18.89
C LYS A 208 -4.56 -10.54 -18.60
N TYR A 209 -4.91 -9.33 -19.05
CA TYR A 209 -6.20 -8.70 -18.81
C TYR A 209 -6.90 -8.28 -20.10
N ASP A 210 -8.22 -8.26 -20.06
CA ASP A 210 -9.05 -7.74 -21.14
C ASP A 210 -9.68 -6.41 -20.69
N PHE A 211 -9.49 -5.36 -21.49
CA PHE A 211 -10.13 -4.06 -21.28
C PHE A 211 -11.20 -3.82 -22.34
N VAL A 212 -12.32 -3.26 -21.92
CA VAL A 212 -13.42 -2.99 -22.84
C VAL A 212 -13.61 -1.48 -22.97
N LEU A 213 -13.47 -0.98 -24.21
CA LEU A 213 -13.75 0.40 -24.58
C LEU A 213 -15.19 0.50 -25.13
N GLU A 214 -15.98 1.43 -24.59
CA GLU A 214 -17.28 1.83 -25.13
C GLU A 214 -17.15 2.99 -26.12
#